data_78ca6cfaf10e3fe4b21c8b59fd5d1141
#
_entry.id   78ca6cfaf10e3fe4b21c8b59fd5d1141
#
_cell.length_a   1.000
_cell.length_b   1.000
_cell.length_c   1.000
_cell.angle_alpha   90.00
_cell.angle_beta   90.00
_cell.angle_gamma   90.00
#
_symmetry.space_group_name_H-M   'P 1'
#
loop_
_entity.id
_entity.type
_entity.pdbx_description
1 polymer ?
#
loop_
_entity_poly.entity_id
_entity_poly.type
_entity_poly.pdbx_seq_one_letter_code
_entity_poly.pdbx_strand_id
1 'polypeptide(L)'
;MKKFLDTCRRLLSIALNLFVLCAEPIALPLSWEMGQAQIFTFYTEDSNIFAAVVCAMVAVCQLWCIFTGGELPRWLKRLKFMAASCLLLTFLTVVFVLAPMNGEGGLYMLLCTSSMLYHHLLNPMAALLSYLLLEREPHLPRSEVRWALLPTLAYAAVILPLNILRVIVGPYPFFEVYHQPVYVSVLWAVGLLGVNYLYAWLLWRLGGGRPRSAR
;
A
#
# COMPACT_ATOMS: atom_id res chain seq x y z
N MET A 1 19.43 19.89 -21.02
CA MET A 1 18.79 20.13 -19.71
C MET A 1 17.59 19.20 -19.46
N LYS A 2 16.54 19.16 -20.30
CA LYS A 2 15.35 18.28 -20.08
C LYS A 2 15.69 16.80 -19.94
N LYS A 3 16.54 16.24 -20.82
CA LYS A 3 16.94 14.82 -20.77
C LYS A 3 17.72 14.48 -19.49
N PHE A 4 18.59 15.37 -19.03
CA PHE A 4 19.33 15.19 -17.80
C PHE A 4 18.38 15.16 -16.57
N LEU A 5 17.45 16.11 -16.49
CA LEU A 5 16.45 16.15 -15.40
C LEU A 5 15.54 14.91 -15.39
N ASP A 6 15.13 14.40 -16.57
CA ASP A 6 14.36 13.17 -16.64
C ASP A 6 15.16 11.95 -16.16
N THR A 7 16.43 11.86 -16.54
CA THR A 7 17.32 10.79 -16.03
C THR A 7 17.49 10.88 -14.51
N CYS A 8 17.72 12.06 -13.93
CA CYS A 8 17.83 12.24 -12.49
C CYS A 8 16.52 11.83 -11.77
N ARG A 9 15.36 12.23 -12.32
CA ARG A 9 14.05 11.84 -11.79
C ARG A 9 13.88 10.31 -11.78
N ARG A 10 14.26 9.63 -12.88
CA ARG A 10 14.18 8.16 -12.98
C ARG A 10 15.14 7.48 -12.01
N LEU A 11 16.36 7.98 -11.83
CA LEU A 11 17.31 7.43 -10.87
C LEU A 11 16.81 7.56 -9.43
N LEU A 12 16.21 8.70 -9.06
CA LEU A 12 15.57 8.88 -7.75
C LEU A 12 14.36 7.93 -7.56
N SER A 13 13.55 7.76 -8.61
CA SER A 13 12.46 6.78 -8.60
C SER A 13 13.01 5.36 -8.38
N ILE A 14 14.05 4.95 -9.10
CA ILE A 14 14.71 3.65 -8.90
C ILE A 14 15.19 3.52 -7.45
N ALA A 15 15.87 4.52 -6.90
CA ALA A 15 16.39 4.49 -5.54
C ALA A 15 15.29 4.27 -4.48
N LEU A 16 14.16 5.01 -4.57
CA LEU A 16 13.03 4.85 -3.65
C LEU A 16 12.33 3.50 -3.82
N ASN A 17 12.19 3.00 -5.05
CA ASN A 17 11.61 1.69 -5.29
C ASN A 17 12.53 0.56 -4.78
N LEU A 18 13.85 0.67 -4.98
CA LEU A 18 14.82 -0.27 -4.43
C LEU A 18 14.86 -0.20 -2.89
N PHE A 19 14.65 0.98 -2.30
CA PHE A 19 14.54 1.08 -0.84
C PHE A 19 13.40 0.20 -0.31
N VAL A 20 12.18 0.29 -0.90
CA VAL A 20 11.04 -0.56 -0.49
C VAL A 20 11.36 -2.04 -0.68
N LEU A 21 11.97 -2.41 -1.81
CA LEU A 21 12.39 -3.79 -2.08
C LEU A 21 13.41 -4.30 -1.04
N CYS A 22 14.43 -3.49 -0.70
CA CYS A 22 15.50 -3.90 0.21
C CYS A 22 15.09 -3.83 1.69
N ALA A 23 14.08 -3.03 2.03
CA ALA A 23 13.53 -2.96 3.37
C ALA A 23 12.76 -4.24 3.75
N GLU A 24 12.12 -4.89 2.79
CA GLU A 24 11.30 -6.08 3.04
C GLU A 24 12.09 -7.30 3.57
N PRO A 25 13.26 -7.69 3.01
CA PRO A 25 14.11 -8.73 3.59
C PRO A 25 14.63 -8.42 5.00
N ILE A 26 14.55 -7.17 5.45
CA ILE A 26 14.89 -6.77 6.83
C ILE A 26 13.64 -6.87 7.71
N ALA A 27 12.53 -6.33 7.23
CA ALA A 27 11.29 -6.22 8.00
C ALA A 27 10.60 -7.58 8.20
N LEU A 28 10.54 -8.41 7.16
CA LEU A 28 9.83 -9.69 7.19
C LEU A 28 10.38 -10.69 8.23
N PRO A 29 11.72 -10.89 8.39
CA PRO A 29 12.25 -11.68 9.48
C PRO A 29 11.90 -11.13 10.87
N LEU A 30 11.93 -9.81 11.05
CA LEU A 30 11.53 -9.17 12.32
C LEU A 30 10.04 -9.40 12.63
N SER A 31 9.15 -9.36 11.62
CA SER A 31 7.75 -9.74 11.78
C SER A 31 7.62 -11.23 12.11
N TRP A 32 8.41 -12.09 11.44
CA TRP A 32 8.39 -13.53 11.68
C TRP A 32 8.76 -13.90 13.12
N GLU A 33 9.75 -13.24 13.71
CA GLU A 33 10.11 -13.43 15.12
C GLU A 33 8.96 -13.09 16.07
N MET A 34 8.06 -12.15 15.68
CA MET A 34 6.93 -11.73 16.50
C MET A 34 5.70 -12.64 16.35
N GLY A 35 5.41 -13.16 15.17
CA GLY A 35 4.15 -13.83 14.89
C GLY A 35 4.24 -15.12 14.07
N GLN A 36 5.45 -15.53 13.65
CA GLN A 36 5.67 -16.70 12.79
C GLN A 36 4.73 -16.68 11.56
N ALA A 37 4.15 -17.82 11.18
CA ALA A 37 3.27 -17.91 10.01
C ALA A 37 1.99 -17.05 10.12
N GLN A 38 1.59 -16.64 11.32
CA GLN A 38 0.40 -15.80 11.52
C GLN A 38 0.56 -14.39 10.93
N ILE A 39 1.80 -13.92 10.69
CA ILE A 39 2.04 -12.62 10.06
C ILE A 39 1.35 -12.50 8.70
N PHE A 40 1.23 -13.58 7.94
CA PHE A 40 0.54 -13.60 6.65
C PHE A 40 -1.00 -13.55 6.74
N THR A 41 -1.54 -13.42 7.94
CA THR A 41 -2.96 -13.06 8.14
C THR A 41 -3.17 -11.55 8.22
N PHE A 42 -2.10 -10.76 8.35
CA PHE A 42 -2.20 -9.31 8.42
C PHE A 42 -2.06 -8.66 7.05
N TYR A 43 -2.93 -7.70 6.78
CA TYR A 43 -2.87 -6.88 5.56
C TYR A 43 -1.55 -6.11 5.41
N THR A 44 -0.92 -5.78 6.53
CA THR A 44 0.35 -5.07 6.60
C THR A 44 1.44 -5.81 5.83
N GLU A 45 1.69 -7.07 6.15
CA GLU A 45 2.72 -7.88 5.52
C GLU A 45 2.38 -8.14 4.05
N ASP A 46 1.15 -8.56 3.76
CA ASP A 46 0.71 -8.85 2.39
C ASP A 46 0.83 -7.61 1.47
N SER A 47 0.42 -6.44 1.97
CA SER A 47 0.50 -5.19 1.21
C SER A 47 1.94 -4.71 0.99
N ASN A 48 2.84 -4.91 1.96
CA ASN A 48 4.25 -4.58 1.85
C ASN A 48 4.99 -5.51 0.88
N ILE A 49 4.75 -6.83 0.96
CA ILE A 49 5.29 -7.81 0.01
C ILE A 49 4.82 -7.49 -1.42
N PHE A 50 3.51 -7.23 -1.60
CA PHE A 50 2.97 -6.81 -2.89
C PHE A 50 3.66 -5.54 -3.40
N ALA A 51 3.82 -4.54 -2.55
CA ALA A 51 4.49 -3.30 -2.90
C ALA A 51 5.97 -3.50 -3.25
N ALA A 52 6.71 -4.34 -2.52
CA ALA A 52 8.10 -4.66 -2.80
C ALA A 52 8.28 -5.31 -4.18
N VAL A 53 7.41 -6.28 -4.53
CA VAL A 53 7.42 -6.91 -5.86
C VAL A 53 7.12 -5.89 -6.96
N VAL A 54 6.12 -5.05 -6.79
CA VAL A 54 5.78 -3.99 -7.76
C VAL A 54 6.91 -2.97 -7.89
N CYS A 55 7.52 -2.56 -6.77
CA CYS A 55 8.65 -1.64 -6.75
C CYS A 55 9.87 -2.21 -7.48
N ALA A 56 10.16 -3.52 -7.32
CA ALA A 56 11.20 -4.20 -8.08
C ALA A 56 10.95 -4.11 -9.60
N MET A 57 9.72 -4.42 -10.03
CA MET A 57 9.35 -4.33 -11.45
C MET A 57 9.47 -2.89 -11.98
N VAL A 58 9.05 -1.89 -11.17
CA VAL A 58 9.18 -0.47 -11.55
C VAL A 58 10.65 -0.07 -11.67
N ALA A 59 11.50 -0.44 -10.72
CA ALA A 59 12.94 -0.13 -10.76
C ALA A 59 13.61 -0.72 -12.01
N VAL A 60 13.36 -1.99 -12.33
CA VAL A 60 13.89 -2.65 -13.53
C VAL A 60 13.39 -1.97 -14.80
N CYS A 61 12.09 -1.70 -14.91
CA CYS A 61 11.53 -1.02 -16.08
C CYS A 61 12.03 0.43 -16.20
N GLN A 62 12.18 1.18 -15.12
CA GLN A 62 12.76 2.53 -15.15
C GLN A 62 14.20 2.50 -15.64
N LEU A 63 15.00 1.54 -15.16
CA LEU A 63 16.37 1.35 -15.62
C LEU A 63 16.41 1.07 -17.14
N TRP A 64 15.56 0.16 -17.61
CA TRP A 64 15.42 -0.10 -19.05
C TRP A 64 15.02 1.14 -19.85
N CYS A 65 14.08 1.93 -19.31
CA CYS A 65 13.62 3.17 -19.94
C CYS A 65 14.72 4.25 -20.03
N ILE A 66 15.71 4.27 -19.12
CA ILE A 66 16.86 5.18 -19.21
C ILE A 66 17.68 4.90 -20.47
N PHE A 67 17.90 3.63 -20.80
CA PHE A 67 18.70 3.22 -21.97
C PHE A 67 17.91 3.33 -23.28
N THR A 68 16.62 3.01 -23.28
CA THR A 68 15.80 2.95 -24.49
C THR A 68 15.04 4.24 -24.80
N GLY A 69 14.94 5.16 -23.84
CA GLY A 69 14.11 6.37 -23.97
C GLY A 69 12.60 6.09 -23.88
N GLY A 70 12.21 4.86 -23.49
CA GLY A 70 10.82 4.44 -23.38
C GLY A 70 10.09 4.98 -22.11
N GLU A 71 8.85 4.54 -21.94
CA GLU A 71 8.01 4.82 -20.78
C GLU A 71 7.56 3.52 -20.10
N LEU A 72 7.19 3.61 -18.81
CA LEU A 72 6.59 2.49 -18.08
C LEU A 72 5.29 2.04 -18.78
N PRO A 73 5.07 0.73 -18.93
CA PRO A 73 3.83 0.20 -19.51
C PRO A 73 2.63 0.49 -18.59
N ARG A 74 1.45 0.67 -19.18
CA ARG A 74 0.22 1.06 -18.45
C ARG A 74 -0.14 0.10 -17.31
N TRP A 75 0.02 -1.20 -17.53
CA TRP A 75 -0.26 -2.19 -16.50
C TRP A 75 0.63 -2.02 -15.26
N LEU A 76 1.91 -1.68 -15.44
CA LEU A 76 2.85 -1.47 -14.34
C LEU A 76 2.56 -0.14 -13.61
N LYS A 77 2.20 0.92 -14.35
CA LYS A 77 1.70 2.18 -13.76
C LYS A 77 0.46 1.93 -12.87
N ARG A 78 -0.47 1.07 -13.32
CA ARG A 78 -1.63 0.63 -12.54
C ARG A 78 -1.22 -0.13 -11.29
N LEU A 79 -0.34 -1.13 -11.40
CA LEU A 79 0.15 -1.88 -10.25
C LEU A 79 0.85 -0.96 -9.23
N LYS A 80 1.66 -0.01 -9.68
CA LYS A 80 2.31 0.97 -8.81
C LYS A 80 1.29 1.85 -8.06
N PHE A 81 0.24 2.30 -8.75
CA PHE A 81 -0.85 3.02 -8.12
C PHE A 81 -1.57 2.18 -7.06
N MET A 82 -1.86 0.91 -7.37
CA MET A 82 -2.47 -0.03 -6.41
C MET A 82 -1.57 -0.24 -5.19
N ALA A 83 -0.28 -0.51 -5.39
CA ALA A 83 0.69 -0.69 -4.31
C ALA A 83 0.82 0.54 -3.41
N ALA A 84 0.94 1.74 -4.00
CA ALA A 84 0.97 2.99 -3.24
C ALA A 84 -0.33 3.23 -2.45
N SER A 85 -1.49 2.84 -3.03
CA SER A 85 -2.79 2.93 -2.34
C SER A 85 -2.89 1.97 -1.15
N CYS A 86 -2.38 0.74 -1.29
CA CYS A 86 -2.34 -0.24 -0.20
C CYS A 86 -1.50 0.25 0.96
N LEU A 87 -0.28 0.73 0.68
CA LEU A 87 0.62 1.23 1.73
C LEU A 87 0.08 2.52 2.38
N LEU A 88 -0.59 3.39 1.62
CA LEU A 88 -1.28 4.55 2.19
C LEU A 88 -2.41 4.11 3.13
N LEU A 89 -3.21 3.11 2.74
CA LEU A 89 -4.26 2.55 3.60
C LEU A 89 -3.65 1.98 4.89
N THR A 90 -2.58 1.18 4.79
CA THR A 90 -1.87 0.62 5.95
C THR A 90 -1.40 1.72 6.88
N PHE A 91 -0.67 2.72 6.39
CA PHE A 91 -0.17 3.84 7.18
C PHE A 91 -1.29 4.60 7.89
N LEU A 92 -2.33 5.01 7.16
CA LEU A 92 -3.41 5.82 7.73
C LEU A 92 -4.31 5.02 8.68
N THR A 93 -4.51 3.71 8.42
CA THR A 93 -5.22 2.83 9.36
C THR A 93 -4.44 2.68 10.67
N VAL A 94 -3.13 2.56 10.60
CA VAL A 94 -2.28 2.54 11.80
C VAL A 94 -2.42 3.85 12.57
N VAL A 95 -2.25 4.99 11.91
CA VAL A 95 -2.26 6.30 12.58
C VAL A 95 -3.61 6.64 13.19
N PHE A 96 -4.71 6.40 12.45
CA PHE A 96 -6.05 6.88 12.85
C PHE A 96 -6.93 5.84 13.52
N VAL A 97 -6.59 4.55 13.43
CA VAL A 97 -7.40 3.47 14.00
C VAL A 97 -6.58 2.67 15.01
N LEU A 98 -5.50 2.02 14.58
CA LEU A 98 -4.81 1.06 15.43
C LEU A 98 -4.01 1.72 16.56
N ALA A 99 -3.31 2.81 16.29
CA ALA A 99 -2.52 3.49 17.31
C ALA A 99 -3.39 4.09 18.42
N PRO A 100 -4.52 4.78 18.15
CA PRO A 100 -5.46 5.19 19.20
C PRO A 100 -6.06 4.04 20.00
N MET A 101 -6.33 2.90 19.37
CA MET A 101 -6.84 1.71 20.07
C MET A 101 -5.82 1.07 21.03
N ASN A 102 -4.53 1.29 20.80
CA ASN A 102 -3.44 0.81 21.66
C ASN A 102 -3.11 1.76 22.82
N GLY A 103 -3.81 2.90 22.96
CA GLY A 103 -3.62 3.84 24.06
C GLY A 103 -2.31 4.62 24.02
N GLU A 104 -1.82 5.03 25.19
CA GLU A 104 -0.57 5.79 25.30
C GLU A 104 0.62 4.99 24.76
N GLY A 105 1.43 5.64 23.90
CA GLY A 105 2.58 4.98 23.25
C GLY A 105 2.24 4.15 22.03
N GLY A 106 0.95 3.91 21.70
CA GLY A 106 0.54 3.11 20.55
C GLY A 106 1.11 3.62 19.23
N LEU A 107 1.18 4.94 19.05
CA LEU A 107 1.78 5.54 17.84
C LEU A 107 3.28 5.24 17.73
N TYR A 108 4.03 5.37 18.84
CA TYR A 108 5.46 5.04 18.86
C TYR A 108 5.67 3.54 18.60
N MET A 109 4.92 2.69 19.29
CA MET A 109 5.02 1.23 19.14
C MET A 109 4.76 0.79 17.69
N LEU A 110 3.71 1.33 17.06
CA LEU A 110 3.29 0.89 15.72
C LEU A 110 4.01 1.60 14.57
N LEU A 111 4.76 2.69 14.81
CA LEU A 111 5.48 3.41 13.75
C LEU A 111 7.00 3.39 13.91
N CYS A 112 7.52 3.11 15.12
CA CYS A 112 8.93 3.34 15.40
C CYS A 112 9.68 2.10 15.91
N THR A 113 9.02 0.95 16.06
CA THR A 113 9.67 -0.24 16.63
C THR A 113 9.73 -1.39 15.63
N SER A 114 10.83 -2.16 15.66
CA SER A 114 11.01 -3.42 14.93
C SER A 114 10.57 -3.34 13.44
N SER A 115 9.85 -4.34 12.96
CA SER A 115 9.27 -4.38 11.60
C SER A 115 8.23 -3.29 11.35
N MET A 116 7.56 -2.81 12.41
CA MET A 116 6.53 -1.77 12.32
C MET A 116 7.06 -0.47 11.73
N LEU A 117 8.33 -0.10 12.04
CA LEU A 117 9.00 1.06 11.44
C LEU A 117 9.04 0.98 9.92
N TYR A 118 9.37 -0.19 9.39
CA TYR A 118 9.46 -0.41 7.94
C TYR A 118 8.07 -0.48 7.30
N HIS A 119 7.22 -1.34 7.83
CA HIS A 119 5.92 -1.65 7.22
C HIS A 119 4.91 -0.51 7.35
N HIS A 120 4.90 0.21 8.47
CA HIS A 120 3.90 1.25 8.71
C HIS A 120 4.39 2.66 8.42
N LEU A 121 5.69 2.92 8.33
CA LEU A 121 6.21 4.27 8.10
C LEU A 121 7.12 4.36 6.88
N LEU A 122 8.25 3.67 6.86
CA LEU A 122 9.29 3.89 5.86
C LEU A 122 8.88 3.45 4.46
N ASN A 123 8.34 2.23 4.32
CA ASN A 123 7.87 1.73 3.02
C ASN A 123 6.69 2.54 2.47
N PRO A 124 5.63 2.85 3.26
CA PRO A 124 4.58 3.77 2.83
C PRO A 124 5.11 5.13 2.39
N MET A 125 6.00 5.76 3.16
CA MET A 125 6.55 7.07 2.79
C MET A 125 7.38 7.00 1.51
N ALA A 126 8.27 6.02 1.36
CA ALA A 126 9.08 5.85 0.16
C ALA A 126 8.21 5.61 -1.09
N ALA A 127 7.19 4.75 -0.99
CA ALA A 127 6.29 4.46 -2.09
C ALA A 127 5.43 5.67 -2.48
N LEU A 128 4.94 6.45 -1.50
CA LEU A 128 4.16 7.67 -1.74
C LEU A 128 5.01 8.78 -2.35
N LEU A 129 6.21 9.02 -1.83
CA LEU A 129 7.14 10.01 -2.39
C LEU A 129 7.52 9.66 -3.81
N SER A 130 7.86 8.40 -4.07
CA SER A 130 8.14 7.89 -5.41
C SER A 130 6.96 8.15 -6.36
N TYR A 131 5.75 7.71 -5.97
CA TYR A 131 4.56 7.86 -6.81
C TYR A 131 4.18 9.33 -7.03
N LEU A 132 4.09 10.15 -5.98
CA LEU A 132 3.58 11.51 -6.05
C LEU A 132 4.56 12.50 -6.69
N LEU A 133 5.87 12.31 -6.53
CA LEU A 133 6.87 13.27 -6.98
C LEU A 133 7.55 12.85 -8.28
N LEU A 134 7.80 11.54 -8.44
CA LEU A 134 8.68 11.03 -9.50
C LEU A 134 7.95 10.23 -10.59
N GLU A 135 6.81 9.60 -10.25
CA GLU A 135 6.06 8.69 -11.12
C GLU A 135 4.65 9.20 -11.44
N ARG A 136 4.47 10.52 -11.41
CA ARG A 136 3.16 11.15 -11.67
C ARG A 136 2.58 10.74 -13.01
N GLU A 137 1.29 10.41 -13.01
CA GLU A 137 0.54 9.99 -14.19
C GLU A 137 -0.67 10.91 -14.45
N PRO A 138 -0.46 12.05 -15.12
CA PRO A 138 -1.52 13.05 -15.35
C PRO A 138 -2.66 12.55 -16.23
N HIS A 139 -2.46 11.42 -16.92
CA HIS A 139 -3.45 10.81 -17.81
C HIS A 139 -4.08 9.53 -17.25
N LEU A 140 -3.82 9.19 -15.98
CA LEU A 140 -4.45 8.03 -15.37
C LEU A 140 -5.97 8.27 -15.28
N PRO A 141 -6.82 7.43 -15.90
CA PRO A 141 -8.26 7.66 -15.91
C PRO A 141 -8.85 7.42 -14.51
N ARG A 142 -9.94 8.14 -14.17
CA ARG A 142 -10.61 7.99 -12.87
C ARG A 142 -11.07 6.55 -12.58
N SER A 143 -11.29 5.75 -13.62
CA SER A 143 -11.65 4.33 -13.47
C SER A 143 -10.56 3.52 -12.75
N GLU A 144 -9.31 3.96 -12.77
CA GLU A 144 -8.19 3.28 -12.08
C GLU A 144 -8.34 3.32 -10.55
N VAL A 145 -9.04 4.32 -10.00
CA VAL A 145 -9.32 4.39 -8.56
C VAL A 145 -10.03 3.13 -8.04
N ARG A 146 -10.91 2.52 -8.86
CA ARG A 146 -11.59 1.27 -8.50
C ARG A 146 -10.64 0.07 -8.44
N TRP A 147 -9.60 0.05 -9.27
CA TRP A 147 -8.60 -1.02 -9.28
C TRP A 147 -7.75 -1.01 -8.00
N ALA A 148 -7.58 0.15 -7.36
CA ALA A 148 -6.88 0.26 -6.09
C ALA A 148 -7.56 -0.50 -4.94
N LEU A 149 -8.85 -0.80 -5.05
CA LEU A 149 -9.59 -1.60 -4.08
C LEU A 149 -9.32 -3.11 -4.21
N LEU A 150 -8.82 -3.55 -5.37
CA LEU A 150 -8.71 -4.98 -5.68
C LEU A 150 -7.83 -5.76 -4.70
N PRO A 151 -6.63 -5.29 -4.31
CA PRO A 151 -5.82 -6.01 -3.32
C PRO A 151 -6.53 -6.13 -1.96
N THR A 152 -7.18 -5.06 -1.49
CA THR A 152 -7.93 -5.06 -0.22
C THR A 152 -9.13 -6.00 -0.29
N LEU A 153 -9.84 -6.04 -1.41
CA LEU A 153 -10.95 -6.97 -1.62
C LEU A 153 -10.46 -8.43 -1.70
N ALA A 154 -9.33 -8.67 -2.38
CA ALA A 154 -8.73 -10.00 -2.45
C ALA A 154 -8.30 -10.50 -1.06
N TYR A 155 -7.65 -9.65 -0.26
CA TYR A 155 -7.31 -9.95 1.13
C TYR A 155 -8.57 -10.27 1.95
N ALA A 156 -9.58 -9.41 1.92
CA ALA A 156 -10.82 -9.61 2.66
C ALA A 156 -11.58 -10.89 2.22
N ALA A 157 -11.54 -11.22 0.93
CA ALA A 157 -12.16 -12.44 0.38
C ALA A 157 -11.49 -13.72 0.88
N VAL A 158 -10.25 -13.67 1.36
CA VAL A 158 -9.56 -14.82 1.97
C VAL A 158 -9.73 -14.79 3.50
N ILE A 159 -9.39 -13.68 4.13
CA ILE A 159 -9.31 -13.60 5.60
C ILE A 159 -10.69 -13.68 6.27
N LEU A 160 -11.71 -13.03 5.68
CA LEU A 160 -13.04 -13.03 6.28
C LEU A 160 -13.68 -14.43 6.31
N PRO A 161 -13.70 -15.24 5.22
CA PRO A 161 -14.15 -16.62 5.31
C PRO A 161 -13.36 -17.48 6.29
N LEU A 162 -12.03 -17.35 6.35
CA LEU A 162 -11.21 -18.10 7.29
C LEU A 162 -11.55 -17.76 8.75
N ASN A 163 -11.83 -16.48 9.03
CA ASN A 163 -12.30 -16.07 10.36
C ASN A 163 -13.72 -16.57 10.65
N ILE A 164 -14.66 -16.49 9.71
CA ILE A 164 -16.03 -17.02 9.86
C ILE A 164 -16.02 -18.54 10.09
N LEU A 165 -15.12 -19.27 9.42
CA LEU A 165 -14.94 -20.70 9.60
C LEU A 165 -14.13 -21.07 10.85
N ARG A 166 -13.67 -20.09 11.63
CA ARG A 166 -12.85 -20.24 12.83
C ARG A 166 -11.51 -20.93 12.58
N VAL A 167 -10.99 -20.86 11.34
CA VAL A 167 -9.65 -21.34 10.99
C VAL A 167 -8.58 -20.42 11.53
N ILE A 168 -8.88 -19.09 11.54
CA ILE A 168 -8.03 -18.06 12.13
C ILE A 168 -8.85 -17.16 13.05
N VAL A 169 -8.19 -16.50 13.99
CA VAL A 169 -8.76 -15.34 14.69
C VAL A 169 -8.62 -14.12 13.79
N GLY A 170 -9.59 -13.20 13.82
CA GLY A 170 -9.50 -11.96 13.05
C GLY A 170 -8.23 -11.18 13.41
N PRO A 171 -7.35 -10.84 12.44
CA PRO A 171 -6.05 -10.23 12.73
C PRO A 171 -6.14 -8.79 13.25
N TYR A 172 -7.31 -8.19 13.14
CA TYR A 172 -7.61 -6.84 13.62
C TYR A 172 -8.94 -6.82 14.37
N PRO A 173 -9.14 -5.90 15.33
CA PRO A 173 -10.40 -5.81 16.07
C PRO A 173 -11.64 -5.71 15.17
N PHE A 174 -11.54 -5.02 14.04
CA PHE A 174 -12.63 -4.91 13.09
C PHE A 174 -12.88 -6.19 12.26
N PHE A 175 -11.98 -7.18 12.30
CA PHE A 175 -12.17 -8.51 11.71
C PHE A 175 -12.57 -9.58 12.73
N GLU A 176 -12.66 -9.27 14.02
CA GLU A 176 -13.08 -10.22 15.05
C GLU A 176 -14.61 -10.43 15.02
N VAL A 177 -15.10 -11.11 14.00
CA VAL A 177 -16.55 -11.24 13.70
C VAL A 177 -17.35 -11.92 14.83
N TYR A 178 -16.72 -12.67 15.72
CA TYR A 178 -17.38 -13.35 16.86
C TYR A 178 -17.38 -12.51 18.14
N HIS A 179 -16.60 -11.43 18.19
CA HIS A 179 -16.52 -10.53 19.34
C HIS A 179 -17.35 -9.26 19.16
N GLN A 180 -18.08 -9.17 18.05
CA GLN A 180 -18.92 -8.01 17.73
C GLN A 180 -20.20 -8.43 16.99
N PRO A 181 -21.29 -7.65 17.08
CA PRO A 181 -22.50 -7.88 16.32
C PRO A 181 -22.25 -7.80 14.80
N VAL A 182 -22.99 -8.60 14.02
CA VAL A 182 -22.83 -8.67 12.56
C VAL A 182 -22.92 -7.29 11.88
N TYR A 183 -23.86 -6.43 12.33
CA TYR A 183 -23.98 -5.08 11.74
C TYR A 183 -22.74 -4.22 11.96
N VAL A 184 -22.01 -4.40 13.06
CA VAL A 184 -20.74 -3.71 13.33
C VAL A 184 -19.66 -4.19 12.36
N SER A 185 -19.57 -5.49 12.09
CA SER A 185 -18.66 -6.04 11.08
C SER A 185 -18.96 -5.49 9.68
N VAL A 186 -20.24 -5.36 9.32
CA VAL A 186 -20.66 -4.75 8.05
C VAL A 186 -20.29 -3.26 7.99
N LEU A 187 -20.51 -2.51 9.08
CA LEU A 187 -20.12 -1.09 9.15
C LEU A 187 -18.60 -0.92 9.01
N TRP A 188 -17.80 -1.77 9.62
CA TRP A 188 -16.35 -1.77 9.44
C TRP A 188 -15.96 -2.06 7.98
N ALA A 189 -16.55 -3.08 7.36
CA ALA A 189 -16.25 -3.43 5.97
C ALA A 189 -16.59 -2.26 5.02
N VAL A 190 -17.77 -1.67 5.15
CA VAL A 190 -18.20 -0.52 4.34
C VAL A 190 -17.31 0.71 4.61
N GLY A 191 -17.02 0.99 5.88
CA GLY A 191 -16.17 2.10 6.28
C GLY A 191 -14.76 1.99 5.73
N LEU A 192 -14.11 0.84 5.90
CA LEU A 192 -12.75 0.59 5.43
C LEU A 192 -12.66 0.64 3.89
N LEU A 193 -13.62 0.05 3.17
CA LEU A 193 -13.66 0.15 1.71
C LEU A 193 -13.93 1.57 1.23
N GLY A 194 -14.81 2.31 1.92
CA GLY A 194 -15.08 3.72 1.63
C GLY A 194 -13.86 4.60 1.83
N VAL A 195 -13.16 4.40 2.94
CA VAL A 195 -11.90 5.11 3.27
C VAL A 195 -10.79 4.73 2.27
N ASN A 196 -10.65 3.44 1.93
CA ASN A 196 -9.69 3.01 0.91
C ASN A 196 -9.98 3.67 -0.46
N TYR A 197 -11.25 3.72 -0.87
CA TYR A 197 -11.64 4.43 -2.10
C TYR A 197 -11.29 5.93 -2.03
N LEU A 198 -11.56 6.57 -0.89
CA LEU A 198 -11.23 7.99 -0.68
C LEU A 198 -9.71 8.22 -0.78
N TYR A 199 -8.90 7.39 -0.13
CA TYR A 199 -7.44 7.50 -0.18
C TYR A 199 -6.89 7.26 -1.59
N ALA A 200 -7.41 6.25 -2.28
CA ALA A 200 -7.05 6.02 -3.68
C ALA A 200 -7.46 7.19 -4.59
N TRP A 201 -8.64 7.79 -4.36
CA TRP A 201 -9.07 8.97 -5.09
C TRP A 201 -8.19 10.19 -4.82
N LEU A 202 -7.82 10.43 -3.55
CA LEU A 202 -6.91 11.51 -3.17
C LEU A 202 -5.53 11.29 -3.82
N LEU A 203 -4.99 10.07 -3.74
CA LEU A 203 -3.72 9.71 -4.36
C LEU A 203 -3.75 9.91 -5.88
N TRP A 204 -4.84 9.48 -6.54
CA TRP A 204 -5.06 9.72 -7.96
C TRP A 204 -5.08 11.23 -8.28
N ARG A 205 -5.81 12.01 -7.48
CA ARG A 205 -5.94 13.46 -7.67
C ARG A 205 -4.62 14.18 -7.49
N LEU A 206 -3.87 13.85 -6.46
CA LEU A 206 -2.56 14.41 -6.15
C LEU A 206 -1.49 13.96 -7.15
N GLY A 207 -1.57 12.72 -7.63
CA GLY A 207 -0.71 12.17 -8.69
C GLY A 207 -0.91 12.79 -10.07
N GLY A 208 -1.83 13.76 -10.22
CA GLY A 208 -2.07 14.49 -11.45
C GLY A 208 -3.28 14.02 -12.26
N GLY A 209 -4.07 13.08 -11.72
CA GLY A 209 -5.31 12.61 -12.35
C GLY A 209 -6.29 13.76 -12.60
N ARG A 210 -6.86 13.82 -13.81
CA ARG A 210 -7.88 14.81 -14.17
C ARG A 210 -9.16 14.09 -14.59
N PRO A 211 -10.36 14.56 -14.17
CA PRO A 211 -11.60 14.08 -14.74
C PRO A 211 -11.55 14.30 -16.26
N ARG A 212 -12.04 13.32 -17.03
CA ARG A 212 -12.29 13.53 -18.46
C ARG A 212 -13.23 14.73 -18.58
N SER A 213 -12.78 15.84 -19.16
CA SER A 213 -13.72 16.87 -19.57
C SER A 213 -14.73 16.21 -20.50
N ALA A 214 -16.02 16.31 -20.20
CA ALA A 214 -17.06 15.91 -21.13
C ALA A 214 -16.83 16.68 -22.43
N ARG A 215 -16.42 15.96 -23.49
CA ARG A 215 -16.48 16.44 -24.85
C ARG A 215 -17.81 16.08 -25.39
#